data_a4791e893d8ad10fb4afac4438803127
#
_entry.id   a4791e893d8ad10fb4afac4438803127
#
_cell.length_a   1.000
_cell.length_b   1.000
_cell.length_c   1.000
_cell.angle_alpha   90.00
_cell.angle_beta   90.00
_cell.angle_gamma   90.00
#
_symmetry.space_group_name_H-M   'P 1'
#
loop_
_entity.id
_entity.type
_entity.pdbx_description
1 polymer ?
#
loop_
_entity_poly.entity_id
_entity_poly.type
_entity_poly.pdbx_seq_one_letter_code
_entity_poly.pdbx_strand_id
1 'polypeptide(L)'
;MVTVAYVPSARLASIASMSRLPAVPDGGEVTTLLRAWSEGDENAFDRVVPLVYDELHRMAARCLVGERSNISLQTTALVNELCLRLLGWNPVHWQNRQHFFGVSARMMRRVLVDIARRRRAERRGGPDAVRVPLDAIDVPASAPGADVLAIDSALEMLAAEDPRKAQVVELRFFGGLSIDETAEALGVSARTVHSDWSFARAWLYRALTANAD
;
A
#
# COMPACT_ATOMS: atom_id res chain seq x y z
N MET A 1 -21.39 -8.77 -14.85
CA MET A 1 -21.41 -9.96 -13.98
C MET A 1 -19.95 -10.36 -13.78
N VAL A 2 -19.30 -9.90 -12.71
CA VAL A 2 -17.90 -10.24 -12.41
C VAL A 2 -17.96 -11.51 -11.57
N THR A 3 -17.54 -12.62 -12.14
CA THR A 3 -17.41 -13.90 -11.44
C THR A 3 -16.31 -13.76 -10.40
N VAL A 4 -16.69 -13.65 -9.13
CA VAL A 4 -15.78 -13.75 -8.00
C VAL A 4 -15.21 -15.16 -7.99
N ALA A 5 -13.94 -15.33 -8.38
CA ALA A 5 -13.26 -16.60 -8.28
C ALA A 5 -13.24 -17.03 -6.80
N TYR A 6 -13.88 -18.16 -6.52
CA TYR A 6 -13.88 -18.81 -5.21
C TYR A 6 -12.43 -19.23 -4.87
N VAL A 7 -11.81 -18.54 -3.92
CA VAL A 7 -10.52 -18.95 -3.34
C VAL A 7 -10.82 -19.90 -2.19
N PRO A 8 -10.28 -21.15 -2.21
CA PRO A 8 -10.52 -22.12 -1.16
C PRO A 8 -10.07 -21.59 0.21
N SER A 9 -10.94 -21.70 1.20
CA SER A 9 -10.70 -21.23 2.60
C SER A 9 -9.46 -21.82 3.27
N ALA A 10 -8.91 -22.91 2.76
CA ALA A 10 -7.66 -23.52 3.20
C ALA A 10 -6.42 -22.62 3.01
N ARG A 11 -6.40 -21.79 1.94
CA ARG A 11 -5.30 -20.84 1.69
C ARG A 11 -5.32 -19.66 2.68
N LEU A 12 -6.50 -19.22 3.10
CA LEU A 12 -6.64 -18.14 4.09
C LEU A 12 -6.27 -18.59 5.50
N ALA A 13 -6.54 -19.83 5.86
CA ALA A 13 -6.17 -20.40 7.18
C ALA A 13 -4.64 -20.53 7.34
N SER A 14 -3.91 -20.80 6.27
CA SER A 14 -2.45 -20.86 6.28
C SER A 14 -1.81 -19.49 6.58
N ILE A 15 -2.37 -18.41 6.05
CA ILE A 15 -1.88 -17.04 6.25
C ILE A 15 -2.10 -16.58 7.71
N ALA A 16 -3.22 -16.98 8.34
CA ALA A 16 -3.57 -16.59 9.71
C ALA A 16 -2.73 -17.29 10.81
N SER A 17 -2.10 -18.42 10.49
CA SER A 17 -1.33 -19.24 11.46
C SER A 17 0.15 -18.87 11.60
N MET A 18 0.64 -17.85 10.89
CA MET A 18 2.07 -17.58 10.77
C MET A 18 2.61 -16.58 11.81
N SER A 19 2.57 -16.95 13.09
CA SER A 19 3.13 -16.13 14.19
C SER A 19 4.62 -16.32 14.47
N ARG A 20 5.35 -17.10 13.69
CA ARG A 20 6.82 -17.27 13.82
C ARG A 20 7.47 -17.36 12.44
N LEU A 21 8.11 -16.28 12.03
CA LEU A 21 8.88 -16.23 10.81
C LEU A 21 10.39 -16.20 11.08
N PRO A 22 11.20 -16.87 10.23
CA PRO A 22 12.66 -16.83 10.28
C PRO A 22 13.21 -15.47 9.90
N ALA A 23 14.52 -15.28 10.10
CA ALA A 23 15.29 -14.07 9.82
C ALA A 23 14.98 -13.47 8.44
N VAL A 24 15.14 -12.14 8.32
CA VAL A 24 14.93 -11.35 7.10
C VAL A 24 15.46 -12.10 5.87
N PRO A 25 14.57 -12.50 4.92
CA PRO A 25 15.02 -13.27 3.76
C PRO A 25 15.91 -12.42 2.87
N ASP A 26 16.90 -13.04 2.27
CA ASP A 26 17.72 -12.43 1.22
C ASP A 26 16.81 -11.95 0.08
N GLY A 27 16.98 -10.69 -0.34
CA GLY A 27 16.17 -10.09 -1.42
C GLY A 27 16.17 -10.91 -2.73
N GLY A 28 17.17 -11.79 -2.89
CA GLY A 28 17.28 -12.72 -4.01
C GLY A 28 16.23 -13.84 -3.99
N GLU A 29 15.93 -14.42 -2.82
CA GLU A 29 14.91 -15.48 -2.71
C GLU A 29 13.52 -14.99 -3.06
N VAL A 30 13.11 -13.84 -2.50
CA VAL A 30 11.82 -13.21 -2.83
C VAL A 30 11.70 -12.93 -4.31
N THR A 31 12.73 -12.38 -4.94
CA THR A 31 12.74 -12.08 -6.38
C THR A 31 12.60 -13.37 -7.22
N THR A 32 13.26 -14.44 -6.84
CA THR A 32 13.19 -15.75 -7.54
C THR A 32 11.77 -16.31 -7.47
N LEU A 33 11.14 -16.29 -6.28
CA LEU A 33 9.77 -16.79 -6.10
C LEU A 33 8.75 -15.92 -6.86
N LEU A 34 8.93 -14.59 -6.86
CA LEU A 34 8.07 -13.70 -7.62
C LEU A 34 8.13 -13.96 -9.13
N ARG A 35 9.31 -14.24 -9.67
CA ARG A 35 9.47 -14.64 -11.08
C ARG A 35 8.80 -15.97 -11.38
N ALA A 36 9.02 -16.99 -10.55
CA ALA A 36 8.36 -18.28 -10.69
C ALA A 36 6.84 -18.13 -10.69
N TRP A 37 6.30 -17.28 -9.80
CA TRP A 37 4.87 -16.96 -9.80
C TRP A 37 4.41 -16.29 -11.11
N SER A 38 5.19 -15.37 -11.67
CA SER A 38 4.91 -14.75 -12.97
C SER A 38 4.90 -15.75 -14.12
N GLU A 39 5.67 -16.84 -14.00
CA GLU A 39 5.80 -17.92 -14.98
C GLU A 39 4.73 -19.01 -14.80
N GLY A 40 3.83 -18.86 -13.83
CA GLY A 40 2.68 -19.74 -13.61
C GLY A 40 2.85 -20.78 -12.50
N ASP A 41 3.92 -20.72 -11.70
CA ASP A 41 4.02 -21.54 -10.49
C ASP A 41 3.08 -21.01 -9.40
N GLU A 42 1.88 -21.57 -9.32
CA GLU A 42 0.88 -21.20 -8.33
C GLU A 42 1.35 -21.40 -6.88
N ASN A 43 2.28 -22.35 -6.63
CA ASN A 43 2.82 -22.60 -5.29
C ASN A 43 3.85 -21.53 -4.88
N ALA A 44 4.41 -20.79 -5.84
CA ALA A 44 5.37 -19.72 -5.54
C ALA A 44 4.73 -18.59 -4.73
N PHE A 45 3.44 -18.29 -4.92
CA PHE A 45 2.72 -17.32 -4.10
C PHE A 45 2.66 -17.75 -2.64
N ASP A 46 2.30 -19.00 -2.36
CA ASP A 46 2.20 -19.53 -1.01
C ASP A 46 3.57 -19.54 -0.28
N ARG A 47 4.67 -19.57 -1.04
CA ARG A 47 6.03 -19.49 -0.53
C ARG A 47 6.54 -18.06 -0.35
N VAL A 48 6.16 -17.13 -1.21
CA VAL A 48 6.62 -15.75 -1.12
C VAL A 48 5.88 -14.97 -0.02
N VAL A 49 4.57 -15.22 0.18
CA VAL A 49 3.76 -14.49 1.18
C VAL A 49 4.38 -14.52 2.57
N PRO A 50 4.80 -15.66 3.14
CA PRO A 50 5.47 -15.71 4.44
C PRO A 50 6.69 -14.79 4.53
N LEU A 51 7.48 -14.71 3.46
CA LEU A 51 8.72 -13.95 3.42
C LEU A 51 8.50 -12.44 3.40
N VAL A 52 7.35 -11.99 2.90
CA VAL A 52 7.01 -10.56 2.76
C VAL A 52 5.93 -10.09 3.75
N TYR A 53 5.33 -11.02 4.51
CA TYR A 53 4.16 -10.74 5.35
C TYR A 53 4.41 -9.63 6.38
N ASP A 54 5.53 -9.70 7.10
CA ASP A 54 5.84 -8.71 8.14
C ASP A 54 6.01 -7.29 7.56
N GLU A 55 6.50 -7.19 6.34
CA GLU A 55 6.65 -5.92 5.67
C GLU A 55 5.31 -5.40 5.16
N LEU A 56 4.50 -6.26 4.55
CA LEU A 56 3.12 -5.92 4.18
C LEU A 56 2.29 -5.51 5.40
N HIS A 57 2.49 -6.19 6.54
CA HIS A 57 1.82 -5.85 7.79
C HIS A 57 2.27 -4.48 8.33
N ARG A 58 3.57 -4.16 8.26
CA ARG A 58 4.09 -2.83 8.61
C ARG A 58 3.55 -1.73 7.69
N MET A 59 3.45 -2.00 6.38
CA MET A 59 2.82 -1.09 5.42
C MET A 59 1.37 -0.80 5.79
N ALA A 60 0.59 -1.85 6.03
CA ALA A 60 -0.81 -1.74 6.43
C ALA A 60 -0.98 -1.01 7.77
N ALA A 61 -0.13 -1.29 8.76
CA ALA A 61 -0.16 -0.61 10.05
C ALA A 61 0.08 0.90 9.92
N ARG A 62 1.04 1.31 9.08
CA ARG A 62 1.28 2.75 8.80
C ARG A 62 0.06 3.43 8.20
N CYS A 63 -0.63 2.76 7.29
CA CYS A 63 -1.82 3.30 6.66
C CYS A 63 -3.01 3.45 7.62
N LEU A 64 -3.03 2.70 8.73
CA LEU A 64 -4.12 2.66 9.71
C LEU A 64 -3.80 3.44 11.00
N VAL A 65 -2.64 4.08 11.12
CA VAL A 65 -2.30 4.92 12.29
C VAL A 65 -3.31 6.06 12.38
N GLY A 66 -4.01 6.19 13.53
CA GLY A 66 -5.08 7.16 13.74
C GLY A 66 -6.50 6.57 13.75
N GLU A 67 -6.70 5.33 13.34
CA GLU A 67 -7.95 4.59 13.57
C GLU A 67 -8.04 4.17 15.06
N ARG A 68 -9.11 4.58 15.73
CA ARG A 68 -9.28 4.39 17.19
C ARG A 68 -9.66 2.99 17.65
N SER A 69 -9.91 2.04 16.74
CA SER A 69 -10.40 0.69 17.09
C SER A 69 -9.50 -0.40 16.54
N ASN A 70 -9.02 -1.26 17.45
CA ASN A 70 -8.41 -2.58 17.19
C ASN A 70 -7.47 -2.66 15.95
N ILE A 71 -6.43 -1.82 15.93
CA ILE A 71 -5.48 -1.63 14.81
C ILE A 71 -4.94 -2.97 14.30
N SER A 72 -4.58 -3.90 15.20
CA SER A 72 -3.99 -5.20 14.82
C SER A 72 -4.94 -6.03 13.94
N LEU A 73 -6.23 -6.12 14.30
CA LEU A 73 -7.21 -6.87 13.52
C LEU A 73 -7.48 -6.23 12.16
N GLN A 74 -7.53 -4.90 12.12
CA GLN A 74 -7.71 -4.16 10.87
C GLN A 74 -6.50 -4.27 9.95
N THR A 75 -5.28 -4.25 10.51
CA THR A 75 -4.03 -4.43 9.76
C THR A 75 -4.00 -5.80 9.09
N THR A 76 -4.30 -6.87 9.82
CA THR A 76 -4.38 -8.23 9.27
C THR A 76 -5.44 -8.35 8.18
N ALA A 77 -6.63 -7.76 8.39
CA ALA A 77 -7.70 -7.77 7.39
C ALA A 77 -7.27 -7.03 6.11
N LEU A 78 -6.57 -5.91 6.23
CA LEU A 78 -6.05 -5.15 5.08
C LEU A 78 -4.99 -5.94 4.31
N VAL A 79 -4.08 -6.63 4.99
CA VAL A 79 -3.08 -7.51 4.35
C VAL A 79 -3.76 -8.68 3.64
N ASN A 80 -4.75 -9.32 4.27
CA ASN A 80 -5.48 -10.43 3.66
C ASN A 80 -6.23 -9.98 2.39
N GLU A 81 -6.91 -8.82 2.43
CA GLU A 81 -7.58 -8.25 1.25
C GLU A 81 -6.58 -7.93 0.14
N LEU A 82 -5.40 -7.39 0.49
CA LEU A 82 -4.30 -7.17 -0.46
C LEU A 82 -3.86 -8.49 -1.12
N CYS A 83 -3.62 -9.55 -0.33
CA CYS A 83 -3.22 -10.85 -0.84
C CYS A 83 -4.27 -11.46 -1.78
N LEU A 84 -5.56 -11.34 -1.43
CA LEU A 84 -6.65 -11.79 -2.30
C LEU A 84 -6.67 -11.06 -3.65
N ARG A 85 -6.44 -9.75 -3.63
CA ARG A 85 -6.37 -8.96 -4.86
C ARG A 85 -5.14 -9.28 -5.69
N LEU A 86 -3.99 -9.52 -5.05
CA LEU A 86 -2.77 -9.94 -5.74
C LEU A 86 -2.96 -11.29 -6.45
N LEU A 87 -3.64 -12.25 -5.82
CA LEU A 87 -3.98 -13.55 -6.42
C LEU A 87 -4.95 -13.41 -7.61
N GLY A 88 -5.92 -12.51 -7.51
CA GLY A 88 -6.92 -12.26 -8.57
C GLY A 88 -6.41 -11.39 -9.71
N TRP A 89 -5.23 -10.81 -9.59
CA TRP A 89 -4.67 -9.94 -10.61
C TRP A 89 -3.86 -10.75 -11.62
N ASN A 90 -4.35 -10.81 -12.83
CA ASN A 90 -3.78 -11.55 -13.95
C ASN A 90 -2.35 -11.09 -14.31
N PRO A 91 -1.53 -11.90 -14.97
CA PRO A 91 -0.09 -12.05 -14.71
C PRO A 91 0.66 -10.72 -14.72
N VAL A 92 1.07 -10.28 -13.54
CA VAL A 92 2.07 -9.23 -13.40
C VAL A 92 3.44 -9.89 -13.58
N HIS A 93 4.20 -9.43 -14.55
CA HIS A 93 5.61 -9.82 -14.64
C HIS A 93 6.41 -9.14 -13.52
N TRP A 94 6.58 -9.85 -12.41
CA TRP A 94 7.34 -9.37 -11.28
C TRP A 94 8.82 -9.24 -11.64
N GLN A 95 9.34 -8.03 -11.57
CA GLN A 95 10.75 -7.77 -11.91
C GLN A 95 11.67 -8.11 -10.74
N ASN A 96 11.31 -7.62 -9.56
CA ASN A 96 12.07 -7.78 -8.32
C ASN A 96 11.18 -7.51 -7.10
N ARG A 97 11.79 -7.60 -5.90
CA ARG A 97 11.15 -7.34 -4.63
C ARG A 97 10.60 -5.90 -4.54
N GLN A 98 11.33 -4.90 -5.01
CA GLN A 98 10.92 -3.49 -4.96
C GLN A 98 9.69 -3.25 -5.84
N HIS A 99 9.64 -3.84 -7.02
CA HIS A 99 8.47 -3.80 -7.90
C HIS A 99 7.23 -4.40 -7.22
N PHE A 100 7.39 -5.53 -6.51
CA PHE A 100 6.31 -6.16 -5.74
C PHE A 100 5.76 -5.22 -4.67
N PHE A 101 6.61 -4.60 -3.85
CA PHE A 101 6.16 -3.65 -2.83
C PHE A 101 5.54 -2.38 -3.43
N GLY A 102 6.04 -1.92 -4.55
CA GLY A 102 5.47 -0.79 -5.29
C GLY A 102 4.04 -1.07 -5.77
N VAL A 103 3.80 -2.26 -6.33
CA VAL A 103 2.47 -2.70 -6.74
C VAL A 103 1.57 -2.89 -5.52
N SER A 104 2.09 -3.51 -4.46
CA SER A 104 1.37 -3.71 -3.19
C SER A 104 0.93 -2.38 -2.55
N ALA A 105 1.79 -1.35 -2.59
CA ALA A 105 1.48 -0.01 -2.09
C ALA A 105 0.28 0.61 -2.82
N ARG A 106 0.30 0.58 -4.15
CA ARG A 106 -0.81 1.08 -4.98
C ARG A 106 -2.11 0.32 -4.73
N MET A 107 -2.01 -1.00 -4.61
CA MET A 107 -3.16 -1.84 -4.36
C MET A 107 -3.73 -1.61 -2.95
N MET A 108 -2.86 -1.44 -1.95
CA MET A 108 -3.27 -1.12 -0.58
C MET A 108 -4.01 0.21 -0.51
N ARG A 109 -3.54 1.25 -1.22
CA ARG A 109 -4.27 2.52 -1.37
C ARG A 109 -5.68 2.28 -1.92
N ARG A 110 -5.82 1.51 -3.00
CA ARG A 110 -7.12 1.19 -3.60
C ARG A 110 -8.04 0.46 -2.62
N VAL A 111 -7.52 -0.51 -1.86
CA VAL A 111 -8.30 -1.21 -0.82
C VAL A 111 -8.83 -0.23 0.21
N LEU A 112 -7.99 0.67 0.71
CA LEU A 112 -8.38 1.68 1.69
C LEU A 112 -9.45 2.64 1.15
N VAL A 113 -9.29 3.08 -0.09
CA VAL A 113 -10.28 3.93 -0.77
C VAL A 113 -11.62 3.21 -0.91
N ASP A 114 -11.60 1.94 -1.32
CA ASP A 114 -12.83 1.15 -1.45
C ASP A 114 -13.52 0.93 -0.10
N ILE A 115 -12.75 0.72 0.98
CA ILE A 115 -13.28 0.64 2.34
C ILE A 115 -13.91 1.96 2.75
N ALA A 116 -13.22 3.08 2.52
CA ALA A 116 -13.71 4.41 2.86
C ALA A 116 -14.99 4.77 2.10
N ARG A 117 -15.02 4.47 0.78
CA ARG A 117 -16.21 4.68 -0.06
C ARG A 117 -17.40 3.86 0.42
N ARG A 118 -17.20 2.59 0.78
CA ARG A 118 -18.26 1.71 1.33
C ARG A 118 -18.79 2.24 2.66
N ARG A 119 -17.92 2.58 3.61
CA ARG A 119 -18.30 3.17 4.91
C ARG A 119 -19.08 4.47 4.74
N ARG A 120 -18.69 5.32 3.79
CA ARG A 120 -19.40 6.56 3.47
C ARG A 120 -20.79 6.31 2.87
N ALA A 121 -20.93 5.27 2.03
CA ALA A 121 -22.21 4.89 1.44
C ALA A 121 -23.19 4.30 2.48
N GLU A 122 -22.68 3.48 3.41
CA GLU A 122 -23.47 2.87 4.47
C GLU A 122 -23.95 3.89 5.50
N ARG A 123 -23.19 4.96 5.73
CA ARG A 123 -23.46 5.96 6.75
C ARG A 123 -23.85 7.31 6.12
N ARG A 124 -24.90 7.36 5.32
CA ARG A 124 -25.38 8.64 4.73
C ARG A 124 -25.33 9.81 5.74
N GLY A 125 -24.17 10.50 5.83
CA GLY A 125 -23.98 11.74 6.57
C GLY A 125 -23.30 11.64 7.95
N GLY A 126 -22.56 10.57 8.27
CA GLY A 126 -21.82 10.44 9.54
C GLY A 126 -20.35 10.89 9.48
N PRO A 127 -19.76 11.33 10.63
CA PRO A 127 -18.41 11.92 10.70
C PRO A 127 -17.25 10.92 10.67
N ASP A 128 -17.47 9.66 10.30
CA ASP A 128 -16.44 8.62 10.35
C ASP A 128 -15.69 8.46 9.02
N ALA A 129 -14.89 9.46 8.68
CA ALA A 129 -13.88 9.33 7.62
C ALA A 129 -12.74 8.38 8.06
N VAL A 130 -12.30 7.50 7.16
CA VAL A 130 -11.03 6.75 7.35
C VAL A 130 -9.90 7.77 7.29
N ARG A 131 -9.30 8.05 8.43
CA ARG A 131 -8.22 9.03 8.55
C ARG A 131 -6.88 8.32 8.45
N VAL A 132 -6.03 8.81 7.56
CA VAL A 132 -4.64 8.39 7.43
C VAL A 132 -3.78 9.50 8.03
N PRO A 133 -2.86 9.21 8.96
CA PRO A 133 -2.06 10.25 9.58
C PRO A 133 -1.07 10.83 8.58
N LEU A 134 -1.17 12.13 8.37
CA LEU A 134 -0.20 12.87 7.56
C LEU A 134 1.18 12.96 8.24
N ASP A 135 1.24 12.70 9.55
CA ASP A 135 2.49 12.74 10.34
C ASP A 135 3.54 11.75 9.84
N ALA A 136 3.10 10.65 9.21
CA ALA A 136 4.00 9.71 8.53
C ALA A 136 4.74 10.34 7.32
N ILE A 137 4.33 11.55 6.90
CA ILE A 137 4.94 12.28 5.79
C ILE A 137 5.95 13.33 6.31
N ASP A 138 6.21 13.38 7.63
CA ASP A 138 7.10 14.41 8.22
C ASP A 138 6.61 15.86 7.91
N VAL A 139 5.28 16.03 7.90
CA VAL A 139 4.61 17.34 7.84
C VAL A 139 4.48 17.86 9.28
N PRO A 140 4.64 19.16 9.55
CA PRO A 140 4.49 19.70 10.90
C PRO A 140 3.19 19.21 11.58
N ALA A 141 3.28 18.82 12.85
CA ALA A 141 2.32 18.08 13.66
C ALA A 141 0.91 18.73 13.86
N SER A 142 0.54 19.72 13.07
CA SER A 142 -0.69 20.50 13.21
C SER A 142 -1.75 20.21 12.14
N ALA A 143 -1.50 19.31 11.19
CA ALA A 143 -2.54 18.94 10.23
C ALA A 143 -3.43 17.84 10.80
N PRO A 144 -4.74 18.03 10.95
CA PRO A 144 -5.66 16.93 11.30
C PRO A 144 -5.53 15.82 10.25
N GLY A 145 -5.56 14.55 10.68
CA GLY A 145 -5.46 13.39 9.79
C GLY A 145 -6.37 13.56 8.57
N ALA A 146 -5.76 13.57 7.38
CA ALA A 146 -6.52 13.80 6.15
C ALA A 146 -7.36 12.56 5.83
N ASP A 147 -8.57 12.80 5.32
CA ASP A 147 -9.43 11.73 4.79
C ASP A 147 -8.69 11.01 3.65
N VAL A 148 -8.66 9.68 3.69
CA VAL A 148 -8.04 8.86 2.65
C VAL A 148 -8.59 9.17 1.26
N LEU A 149 -9.86 9.57 1.15
CA LEU A 149 -10.49 9.98 -0.11
C LEU A 149 -9.95 11.33 -0.60
N ALA A 150 -9.65 12.26 0.30
CA ALA A 150 -9.03 13.53 -0.05
C ALA A 150 -7.58 13.32 -0.53
N ILE A 151 -6.83 12.43 0.13
CA ILE A 151 -5.48 12.06 -0.28
C ILE A 151 -5.51 11.38 -1.65
N ASP A 152 -6.46 10.46 -1.89
CA ASP A 152 -6.64 9.77 -3.16
C ASP A 152 -6.88 10.78 -4.29
N SER A 153 -7.83 11.69 -4.11
CA SER A 153 -8.13 12.74 -5.09
C SER A 153 -6.92 13.67 -5.34
N ALA A 154 -6.21 14.06 -4.30
CA ALA A 154 -5.01 14.89 -4.44
C ALA A 154 -3.88 14.15 -5.18
N LEU A 155 -3.71 12.85 -4.94
CA LEU A 155 -2.74 12.03 -5.67
C LEU A 155 -3.13 11.82 -7.13
N GLU A 156 -4.41 11.68 -7.44
CA GLU A 156 -4.88 11.63 -8.84
C GLU A 156 -4.58 12.93 -9.57
N MET A 157 -4.80 14.08 -8.93
CA MET A 157 -4.44 15.40 -9.49
C MET A 157 -2.92 15.53 -9.69
N LEU A 158 -2.12 15.13 -8.70
CA LEU A 158 -0.67 15.14 -8.82
C LEU A 158 -0.18 14.20 -9.92
N ALA A 159 -0.80 13.03 -10.08
CA ALA A 159 -0.45 12.06 -11.13
C ALA A 159 -0.76 12.59 -12.53
N ALA A 160 -1.79 13.42 -12.69
CA ALA A 160 -2.11 14.08 -13.95
C ALA A 160 -1.06 15.16 -14.33
N GLU A 161 -0.46 15.84 -13.34
CA GLU A 161 0.58 16.84 -13.55
C GLU A 161 1.98 16.21 -13.67
N ASP A 162 2.32 15.31 -12.76
CA ASP A 162 3.62 14.63 -12.70
C ASP A 162 3.47 13.20 -12.15
N PRO A 163 3.34 12.21 -13.04
CA PRO A 163 3.15 10.81 -12.65
C PRO A 163 4.27 10.27 -11.77
N ARG A 164 5.53 10.70 -11.98
CA ARG A 164 6.67 10.22 -11.19
C ARG A 164 6.60 10.69 -9.74
N LYS A 165 6.23 11.95 -9.52
CA LYS A 165 6.06 12.48 -8.14
C LYS A 165 4.94 11.78 -7.40
N ALA A 166 3.82 11.47 -8.08
CA ALA A 166 2.75 10.67 -7.49
C ALA A 166 3.23 9.26 -7.14
N GLN A 167 4.02 8.61 -8.01
CA GLN A 167 4.63 7.30 -7.73
C GLN A 167 5.58 7.35 -6.52
N VAL A 168 6.39 8.41 -6.40
CA VAL A 168 7.25 8.61 -5.23
C VAL A 168 6.41 8.66 -3.95
N VAL A 169 5.26 9.35 -3.96
CA VAL A 169 4.36 9.38 -2.79
C VAL A 169 3.79 7.98 -2.52
N GLU A 170 3.32 7.27 -3.51
CA GLU A 170 2.79 5.92 -3.34
C GLU A 170 3.81 4.98 -2.70
N LEU A 171 5.03 4.95 -3.21
CA LEU A 171 6.11 4.09 -2.70
C LEU A 171 6.55 4.47 -1.29
N ARG A 172 6.70 5.76 -1.02
CA ARG A 172 7.18 6.27 0.27
C ARG A 172 6.10 6.22 1.35
N PHE A 173 4.91 6.72 1.05
CA PHE A 173 3.83 6.84 2.03
C PHE A 173 3.10 5.52 2.25
N PHE A 174 2.54 4.92 1.20
CA PHE A 174 1.81 3.66 1.32
C PHE A 174 2.75 2.46 1.37
N GLY A 175 3.81 2.46 0.56
CA GLY A 175 4.82 1.40 0.51
C GLY A 175 5.81 1.42 1.68
N GLY A 176 6.07 2.59 2.24
CA GLY A 176 7.08 2.78 3.29
C GLY A 176 8.51 2.53 2.85
N LEU A 177 8.78 2.58 1.55
CA LEU A 177 10.11 2.41 1.01
C LEU A 177 10.99 3.59 1.43
N SER A 178 12.26 3.31 1.68
CA SER A 178 13.30 4.33 1.87
C SER A 178 13.53 5.13 0.58
N ILE A 179 14.29 6.21 0.64
CA ILE A 179 14.69 6.97 -0.55
C ILE A 179 15.45 6.08 -1.53
N ASP A 180 16.37 5.26 -1.03
CA ASP A 180 17.21 4.39 -1.87
C ASP A 180 16.39 3.27 -2.52
N GLU A 181 15.51 2.60 -1.77
CA GLU A 181 14.59 1.59 -2.32
C GLU A 181 13.62 2.19 -3.34
N THR A 182 13.14 3.43 -3.11
CA THR A 182 12.30 4.14 -4.07
C THR A 182 13.07 4.51 -5.32
N ALA A 183 14.33 4.93 -5.18
CA ALA A 183 15.21 5.24 -6.30
C ALA A 183 15.46 4.00 -7.18
N GLU A 184 15.72 2.85 -6.55
CA GLU A 184 15.88 1.57 -7.23
C GLU A 184 14.58 1.15 -7.93
N ALA A 185 13.43 1.24 -7.24
CA ALA A 185 12.13 0.88 -7.81
C ALA A 185 11.73 1.71 -9.03
N LEU A 186 12.13 2.98 -9.06
CA LEU A 186 11.81 3.93 -10.15
C LEU A 186 12.93 4.08 -11.19
N GLY A 187 14.10 3.47 -10.97
CA GLY A 187 15.26 3.61 -11.86
C GLY A 187 15.83 5.03 -11.94
N VAL A 188 15.75 5.80 -10.84
CA VAL A 188 16.22 7.17 -10.75
C VAL A 188 17.24 7.33 -9.62
N SER A 189 17.89 8.51 -9.50
CA SER A 189 18.83 8.76 -8.40
C SER A 189 18.09 9.03 -7.07
N ALA A 190 18.72 8.73 -5.93
CA ALA A 190 18.23 9.08 -4.60
C ALA A 190 17.99 10.60 -4.46
N ARG A 191 18.85 11.42 -5.08
CA ARG A 191 18.68 12.89 -5.14
C ARG A 191 17.40 13.29 -5.85
N THR A 192 17.05 12.61 -6.95
CA THR A 192 15.80 12.83 -7.70
C THR A 192 14.59 12.50 -6.81
N VAL A 193 14.63 11.34 -6.14
CA VAL A 193 13.56 10.93 -5.20
C VAL A 193 13.41 11.94 -4.08
N HIS A 194 14.50 12.42 -3.50
CA HIS A 194 14.45 13.41 -2.42
C HIS A 194 13.82 14.73 -2.88
N SER A 195 14.18 15.21 -4.07
CA SER A 195 13.58 16.41 -4.67
C SER A 195 12.08 16.21 -4.96
N ASP A 196 11.72 15.11 -5.61
CA ASP A 196 10.34 14.78 -5.97
C ASP A 196 9.47 14.62 -4.72
N TRP A 197 9.99 13.95 -3.68
CA TRP A 197 9.32 13.80 -2.39
C TRP A 197 9.07 15.15 -1.70
N SER A 198 10.07 16.01 -1.65
CA SER A 198 9.95 17.34 -1.03
C SER A 198 8.91 18.20 -1.75
N PHE A 199 8.91 18.17 -3.09
CA PHE A 199 7.91 18.87 -3.90
C PHE A 199 6.50 18.29 -3.67
N ALA A 200 6.35 16.97 -3.77
CA ALA A 200 5.06 16.30 -3.66
C ALA A 200 4.42 16.54 -2.29
N ARG A 201 5.20 16.54 -1.19
CA ARG A 201 4.71 16.88 0.15
C ARG A 201 4.14 18.29 0.21
N ALA A 202 4.88 19.28 -0.27
CA ALA A 202 4.42 20.68 -0.28
C ALA A 202 3.17 20.86 -1.15
N TRP A 203 3.12 20.17 -2.28
CA TRP A 203 1.98 20.20 -3.19
C TRP A 203 0.73 19.59 -2.55
N LEU A 204 0.86 18.37 -1.97
CA LEU A 204 -0.24 17.68 -1.28
C LEU A 204 -0.75 18.49 -0.09
N TYR A 205 0.15 19.08 0.69
CA TYR A 205 -0.25 19.94 1.81
C TYR A 205 -1.16 21.09 1.34
N ARG A 206 -0.77 21.78 0.27
CA ARG A 206 -1.61 22.88 -0.30
C ARG A 206 -2.95 22.36 -0.83
N ALA A 207 -2.94 21.23 -1.57
CA ALA A 207 -4.16 20.67 -2.15
C ALA A 207 -5.16 20.24 -1.05
N LEU A 208 -4.66 19.66 0.05
CA LEU A 208 -5.50 19.19 1.15
C LEU A 208 -6.02 20.32 2.03
N THR A 209 -5.25 21.40 2.21
CA THR A 209 -5.70 22.58 2.96
C THR A 209 -6.67 23.46 2.18
N ALA A 210 -6.49 23.60 0.87
CA ALA A 210 -7.39 24.36 0.01
C ALA A 210 -8.80 23.72 -0.12
N ASN A 211 -8.93 22.41 0.12
CA ASN A 211 -10.21 21.69 0.10
C ASN A 211 -10.89 21.61 1.47
N ALA A 212 -10.31 22.20 2.52
CA ALA A 212 -10.86 22.20 3.88
C ALA A 212 -11.70 23.43 4.22
N ASP A 213 -11.69 24.46 3.36
CA ASP A 213 -12.52 25.67 3.39
C ASP A 213 -13.74 25.51 2.48
#